data_c421a69c76372c9e1da9c6514d3cb141
#
_entry.id   c421a69c76372c9e1da9c6514d3cb141
#
_cell.length_a   1.000
_cell.length_b   1.000
_cell.length_c   1.000
_cell.angle_alpha   90.00
_cell.angle_beta   90.00
_cell.angle_gamma   90.00
#
_symmetry.space_group_name_H-M   'P 1'
#
loop_
_entity.id
_entity.type
_entity.pdbx_description
1 polymer ?
#
loop_
_entity_poly.entity_id
_entity_poly.type
_entity_poly.pdbx_seq_one_letter_code
_entity_poly.pdbx_strand_id
1 'polypeptide(L)'
;MKKLKLFFGVLFLFLALTASVQAQERILDYFYPEGRSAFYIYEDEKSGPIEKVNVNFERSSNGYRLDRESPIPLIASIKFLPYHGTSSYVLDITDYSITARTWWSTDKTAGQNSQSNVRVNLELLKLPAKGEVLKWTTTVNENGTIKQIWEMSARLMMMAVFENGERIAVHALEVKRNVFDPEHNPIPGESVTEYWQKGKGKVKVVKSK
;
A
#
# COMPACT_ATOMS: atom_id res chain seq x y z
N MET A 1 2.55 -41.65 42.48
CA MET A 1 3.50 -40.59 42.00
C MET A 1 3.84 -40.66 40.52
N LYS A 2 3.94 -41.80 39.83
CA LYS A 2 4.27 -41.91 38.41
C LYS A 2 3.16 -41.35 37.48
N LYS A 3 1.86 -41.53 37.81
CA LYS A 3 0.73 -41.03 36.99
C LYS A 3 0.59 -39.50 36.99
N LEU A 4 0.97 -38.84 38.10
CA LEU A 4 0.92 -37.38 38.20
C LEU A 4 1.98 -36.69 37.32
N LYS A 5 3.19 -37.29 37.22
CA LYS A 5 4.29 -36.79 36.38
C LYS A 5 3.93 -36.86 34.89
N LEU A 6 3.20 -37.92 34.46
CA LEU A 6 2.77 -38.09 33.08
C LEU A 6 1.73 -37.03 32.72
N PHE A 7 0.80 -36.70 33.63
CA PHE A 7 -0.24 -35.70 33.40
C PHE A 7 0.33 -34.27 33.22
N PHE A 8 1.33 -33.91 34.05
CA PHE A 8 2.03 -32.64 33.91
C PHE A 8 2.85 -32.54 32.63
N GLY A 9 3.47 -33.65 32.18
CA GLY A 9 4.24 -33.69 30.95
C GLY A 9 3.33 -33.48 29.69
N VAL A 10 2.15 -34.13 29.67
CA VAL A 10 1.19 -34.00 28.58
C VAL A 10 0.55 -32.59 28.54
N LEU A 11 0.23 -32.03 29.74
CA LEU A 11 -0.31 -30.67 29.85
C LEU A 11 0.70 -29.61 29.37
N PHE A 12 2.00 -29.78 29.70
CA PHE A 12 3.06 -28.87 29.23
C PHE A 12 3.31 -28.99 27.74
N LEU A 13 3.17 -30.19 27.15
CA LEU A 13 3.28 -30.40 25.71
C LEU A 13 2.10 -29.75 24.96
N PHE A 14 0.87 -29.84 25.49
CA PHE A 14 -0.29 -29.16 24.93
C PHE A 14 -0.18 -27.64 25.06
N LEU A 15 0.29 -27.08 26.15
CA LEU A 15 0.54 -25.65 26.33
C LEU A 15 1.65 -25.14 25.40
N ALA A 16 2.70 -25.92 25.15
CA ALA A 16 3.76 -25.58 24.21
C ALA A 16 3.29 -25.62 22.74
N LEU A 17 2.37 -26.51 22.39
CA LEU A 17 1.78 -26.59 21.05
C LEU A 17 0.76 -25.49 20.78
N THR A 18 0.11 -24.94 21.81
CA THR A 18 -0.83 -23.81 21.64
C THR A 18 -0.12 -22.45 21.61
N ALA A 19 1.16 -22.37 21.99
CA ALA A 19 1.91 -21.12 22.09
C ALA A 19 2.53 -20.61 20.78
N SER A 20 2.30 -21.25 19.63
CA SER A 20 2.99 -20.85 18.39
C SER A 20 2.21 -20.92 17.08
N VAL A 21 0.89 -20.85 17.12
CA VAL A 21 0.18 -20.42 15.92
C VAL A 21 0.06 -18.89 15.97
N GLN A 22 1.17 -18.20 15.89
CA GLN A 22 1.13 -16.81 15.41
C GLN A 22 0.58 -16.90 14.00
N ALA A 23 -0.66 -16.41 13.81
CA ALA A 23 -1.24 -16.31 12.49
C ALA A 23 -0.21 -15.60 11.59
N GLN A 24 0.24 -16.29 10.55
CA GLN A 24 1.21 -15.74 9.62
C GLN A 24 0.62 -14.47 9.03
N GLU A 25 1.34 -13.35 9.15
CA GLU A 25 0.90 -12.08 8.58
C GLU A 25 0.76 -12.22 7.06
N ARG A 26 -0.32 -11.68 6.51
CA ARG A 26 -0.58 -11.66 5.07
C ARG A 26 -0.59 -10.24 4.57
N ILE A 27 -0.28 -10.05 3.30
CA ILE A 27 -0.27 -8.72 2.69
C ILE A 27 -1.64 -8.02 2.78
N LEU A 28 -2.74 -8.81 2.73
CA LEU A 28 -4.10 -8.29 2.91
C LEU A 28 -4.35 -7.66 4.28
N ASP A 29 -3.60 -8.07 5.31
CA ASP A 29 -3.72 -7.47 6.64
C ASP A 29 -3.27 -6.00 6.64
N TYR A 30 -2.44 -5.61 5.68
CA TYR A 30 -1.91 -4.25 5.48
C TYR A 30 -2.60 -3.52 4.32
N PHE A 31 -3.34 -4.21 3.46
CA PHE A 31 -4.01 -3.59 2.33
C PHE A 31 -5.35 -2.95 2.74
N TYR A 32 -6.01 -2.28 1.82
CA TYR A 32 -7.29 -1.63 2.10
C TYR A 32 -8.34 -2.66 2.56
N PRO A 33 -9.12 -2.35 3.60
CA PRO A 33 -10.33 -3.10 3.89
C PRO A 33 -11.31 -2.95 2.72
N GLU A 34 -12.19 -3.94 2.53
CA GLU A 34 -13.25 -3.84 1.51
C GLU A 34 -14.13 -2.61 1.78
N GLY A 35 -14.51 -1.91 0.71
CA GLY A 35 -15.29 -0.71 0.75
C GLY A 35 -14.43 0.56 0.66
N ARG A 36 -14.99 1.66 1.18
CA ARG A 36 -14.39 3.00 1.08
C ARG A 36 -13.41 3.26 2.20
N SER A 37 -12.28 3.82 1.82
CA SER A 37 -11.24 4.32 2.73
C SER A 37 -10.56 5.55 2.14
N ALA A 38 -9.59 6.11 2.87
CA ALA A 38 -8.82 7.25 2.39
C ALA A 38 -7.41 7.23 2.97
N PHE A 39 -6.49 7.87 2.27
CA PHE A 39 -5.16 8.17 2.77
C PHE A 39 -4.82 9.64 2.55
N TYR A 40 -3.77 10.11 3.22
CA TYR A 40 -3.34 11.50 3.17
C TYR A 40 -1.93 11.61 2.58
N ILE A 41 -1.71 12.67 1.79
CA ILE A 41 -0.42 13.01 1.20
C ILE A 41 0.19 14.17 1.97
N TYR A 42 1.48 14.06 2.27
CA TYR A 42 2.30 15.01 3.00
C TYR A 42 3.47 15.46 2.13
N GLU A 43 3.88 16.70 2.23
CA GLU A 43 5.06 17.20 1.54
C GLU A 43 6.34 16.66 2.20
N ASP A 44 6.33 16.56 3.53
CA ASP A 44 7.41 15.97 4.32
C ASP A 44 6.87 15.31 5.61
N GLU A 45 7.74 14.65 6.37
CA GLU A 45 7.36 13.94 7.61
C GLU A 45 6.86 14.84 8.74
N LYS A 46 7.17 16.14 8.71
CA LYS A 46 6.90 17.11 9.79
C LYS A 46 5.72 18.01 9.48
N SER A 47 5.33 18.13 8.21
CA SER A 47 4.21 18.95 7.76
C SER A 47 2.86 18.30 8.08
N GLY A 48 1.79 19.10 8.03
CA GLY A 48 0.43 18.57 8.00
C GLY A 48 0.10 17.94 6.63
N PRO A 49 -1.02 17.22 6.51
CA PRO A 49 -1.48 16.67 5.25
C PRO A 49 -1.87 17.79 4.27
N ILE A 50 -1.42 17.67 3.02
CA ILE A 50 -1.69 18.63 1.95
C ILE A 50 -2.81 18.18 1.02
N GLU A 51 -3.03 16.89 0.89
CA GLU A 51 -4.03 16.30 0.01
C GLU A 51 -4.67 15.07 0.68
N LYS A 52 -5.93 14.77 0.31
CA LYS A 52 -6.65 13.55 0.68
C LYS A 52 -7.01 12.78 -0.58
N VAL A 53 -6.81 11.47 -0.57
CA VAL A 53 -7.19 10.57 -1.67
C VAL A 53 -8.20 9.56 -1.16
N ASN A 54 -9.39 9.54 -1.78
CA ASN A 54 -10.38 8.51 -1.50
C ASN A 54 -10.11 7.29 -2.38
N VAL A 55 -10.37 6.12 -1.81
CA VAL A 55 -10.23 4.83 -2.48
C VAL A 55 -11.44 3.96 -2.19
N ASN A 56 -11.78 3.08 -3.13
CA ASN A 56 -12.75 2.02 -2.94
C ASN A 56 -12.10 0.69 -3.36
N PHE A 57 -12.08 -0.27 -2.46
CA PHE A 57 -11.52 -1.59 -2.70
C PHE A 57 -12.62 -2.63 -2.61
N GLU A 58 -12.76 -3.46 -3.62
CA GLU A 58 -13.81 -4.46 -3.70
C GLU A 58 -13.37 -5.73 -4.40
N ARG A 59 -14.03 -6.83 -4.06
CA ARG A 59 -13.88 -8.09 -4.77
C ARG A 59 -14.71 -8.04 -6.07
N SER A 60 -14.09 -8.43 -7.17
CA SER A 60 -14.70 -8.47 -8.51
C SER A 60 -14.73 -9.91 -9.01
N SER A 61 -15.55 -10.21 -10.04
CA SER A 61 -15.56 -11.49 -10.73
C SER A 61 -14.20 -11.90 -11.33
N ASN A 62 -13.34 -10.91 -11.64
CA ASN A 62 -12.03 -11.12 -12.25
C ASN A 62 -10.85 -10.89 -11.29
N GLY A 63 -11.08 -10.97 -9.98
CA GLY A 63 -10.09 -10.70 -8.94
C GLY A 63 -10.51 -9.56 -8.02
N TYR A 64 -9.57 -8.67 -7.71
CA TYR A 64 -9.85 -7.51 -6.86
C TYR A 64 -9.76 -6.24 -7.68
N ARG A 65 -10.59 -5.25 -7.34
CA ARG A 65 -10.61 -3.93 -7.95
C ARG A 65 -10.30 -2.87 -6.92
N LEU A 66 -9.42 -1.94 -7.28
CA LEU A 66 -9.11 -0.75 -6.51
C LEU A 66 -9.42 0.48 -7.36
N ASP A 67 -10.40 1.26 -6.96
CA ASP A 67 -10.70 2.57 -7.52
C ASP A 67 -10.07 3.66 -6.67
N ARG A 68 -9.53 4.66 -7.31
CA ARG A 68 -8.84 5.77 -6.69
C ARG A 68 -9.33 7.08 -7.31
N GLU A 69 -9.79 8.00 -6.48
CA GLU A 69 -10.17 9.35 -6.89
C GLU A 69 -8.94 10.25 -6.95
N SER A 70 -9.06 11.36 -7.68
CA SER A 70 -8.03 12.40 -7.69
C SER A 70 -7.81 12.98 -6.31
N PRO A 71 -6.58 13.41 -5.98
CA PRO A 71 -6.30 14.05 -4.72
C PRO A 71 -7.17 15.29 -4.49
N ILE A 72 -7.70 15.44 -3.28
CA ILE A 72 -8.46 16.60 -2.84
C ILE A 72 -7.49 17.50 -2.05
N PRO A 73 -7.20 18.74 -2.49
CA PRO A 73 -6.35 19.67 -1.76
C PRO A 73 -6.96 20.01 -0.40
N LEU A 74 -6.15 19.96 0.65
CA LEU A 74 -6.53 20.35 2.01
C LEU A 74 -6.04 21.76 2.38
N ILE A 75 -5.12 22.31 1.58
CA ILE A 75 -4.55 23.65 1.78
C ILE A 75 -5.01 24.54 0.63
N ALA A 76 -5.74 25.60 0.94
CA ALA A 76 -6.32 26.53 -0.04
C ALA A 76 -5.29 27.27 -0.92
N SER A 77 -4.02 27.34 -0.49
CA SER A 77 -2.93 27.96 -1.27
C SER A 77 -2.40 27.09 -2.41
N ILE A 78 -2.71 25.80 -2.43
CA ILE A 78 -2.32 24.91 -3.53
C ILE A 78 -3.28 25.19 -4.68
N LYS A 79 -2.83 25.93 -5.69
CA LYS A 79 -3.56 26.12 -6.94
C LYS A 79 -3.52 24.82 -7.74
N PHE A 80 -4.46 23.95 -7.49
CA PHE A 80 -4.73 22.82 -8.37
C PHE A 80 -5.49 23.33 -9.61
N LEU A 81 -4.97 23.01 -10.78
CA LEU A 81 -5.84 22.84 -11.93
C LEU A 81 -6.75 21.65 -11.56
N PRO A 82 -8.08 21.78 -11.69
CA PRO A 82 -9.01 20.72 -11.31
C PRO A 82 -8.76 19.50 -12.20
N TYR A 83 -7.84 18.63 -11.75
CA TYR A 83 -7.66 17.31 -12.32
C TYR A 83 -8.77 16.45 -11.73
N HIS A 84 -9.82 16.25 -12.49
CA HIS A 84 -10.89 15.35 -12.13
C HIS A 84 -10.70 14.03 -12.87
N GLY A 85 -9.96 13.14 -12.27
CA GLY A 85 -9.75 11.82 -12.84
C GLY A 85 -10.03 10.72 -11.81
N THR A 86 -10.32 9.54 -12.30
CA THR A 86 -10.33 8.31 -11.52
C THR A 86 -9.31 7.36 -12.12
N SER A 87 -8.62 6.61 -11.28
CA SER A 87 -7.85 5.48 -11.75
C SER A 87 -8.33 4.20 -11.08
N SER A 88 -8.43 3.14 -11.88
CA SER A 88 -8.89 1.84 -11.42
C SER A 88 -7.83 0.80 -11.75
N TYR A 89 -7.66 -0.16 -10.84
CA TYR A 89 -6.73 -1.27 -11.00
C TYR A 89 -7.46 -2.59 -10.82
N VAL A 90 -7.15 -3.57 -11.66
CA VAL A 90 -7.44 -4.99 -11.37
C VAL A 90 -6.18 -5.59 -10.76
N LEU A 91 -6.37 -6.21 -9.60
CA LEU A 91 -5.28 -6.71 -8.76
C LEU A 91 -5.29 -8.23 -8.68
N ASP A 92 -4.11 -8.82 -8.73
CA ASP A 92 -3.82 -10.15 -8.24
C ASP A 92 -3.26 -10.03 -6.83
N ILE A 93 -3.82 -10.78 -5.90
CA ILE A 93 -3.41 -10.77 -4.50
C ILE A 93 -3.04 -12.19 -4.10
N THR A 94 -1.83 -12.35 -3.59
CA THR A 94 -1.34 -13.55 -2.91
C THR A 94 -1.24 -13.29 -1.41
N ASP A 95 -0.75 -14.24 -0.63
CA ASP A 95 -0.47 -14.01 0.80
C ASP A 95 0.64 -12.98 1.02
N TYR A 96 1.55 -12.81 0.04
CA TYR A 96 2.78 -12.02 0.21
C TYR A 96 2.93 -10.85 -0.77
N SER A 97 2.08 -10.75 -1.79
CA SER A 97 2.23 -9.72 -2.82
C SER A 97 0.90 -9.24 -3.39
N ILE A 98 0.91 -8.00 -3.88
CA ILE A 98 -0.17 -7.39 -4.64
C ILE A 98 0.40 -6.89 -5.96
N THR A 99 -0.18 -7.35 -7.07
CA THR A 99 0.23 -7.00 -8.44
C THR A 99 -0.97 -6.41 -9.20
N ALA A 100 -0.78 -5.25 -9.81
CA ALA A 100 -1.75 -4.69 -10.74
C ALA A 100 -1.58 -5.34 -12.11
N ARG A 101 -2.66 -5.91 -12.67
CA ARG A 101 -2.72 -6.49 -14.03
C ARG A 101 -3.16 -5.48 -15.07
N THR A 102 -4.08 -4.62 -14.70
CA THR A 102 -4.67 -3.63 -15.58
C THR A 102 -4.84 -2.32 -14.84
N TRP A 103 -4.55 -1.26 -15.51
CA TRP A 103 -4.75 0.10 -15.05
C TRP A 103 -5.64 0.84 -16.04
N TRP A 104 -6.68 1.49 -15.53
CA TRP A 104 -7.49 2.45 -16.29
C TRP A 104 -7.33 3.81 -15.65
N SER A 105 -7.23 4.82 -16.47
CA SER A 105 -7.38 6.19 -16.02
C SER A 105 -8.41 6.90 -16.88
N THR A 106 -9.26 7.70 -16.25
CA THR A 106 -10.10 8.68 -16.92
C THR A 106 -9.61 10.05 -16.54
N ASP A 107 -9.22 10.84 -17.53
CA ASP A 107 -8.91 12.25 -17.37
C ASP A 107 -10.09 13.07 -17.86
N LYS A 108 -10.62 13.94 -17.02
CA LYS A 108 -11.70 14.88 -17.34
C LYS A 108 -11.19 16.31 -17.33
N THR A 109 -10.07 16.56 -17.98
CA THR A 109 -9.57 17.93 -18.12
C THR A 109 -10.36 18.67 -19.19
N ALA A 110 -10.94 19.82 -18.83
CA ALA A 110 -11.46 20.87 -19.72
C ALA A 110 -12.13 20.36 -21.02
N GLY A 111 -13.16 19.52 -20.88
CA GLY A 111 -14.01 19.13 -22.01
C GLY A 111 -13.50 17.96 -22.86
N GLN A 112 -12.37 17.36 -22.53
CA GLN A 112 -11.88 16.12 -23.14
C GLN A 112 -11.96 14.98 -22.14
N ASN A 113 -12.76 13.95 -22.45
CA ASN A 113 -12.72 12.68 -21.72
C ASN A 113 -11.68 11.79 -22.41
N SER A 114 -10.49 11.70 -21.86
CA SER A 114 -9.53 10.68 -22.28
C SER A 114 -9.65 9.45 -21.37
N GLN A 115 -9.77 8.29 -21.98
CA GLN A 115 -9.76 7.01 -21.28
C GLN A 115 -8.58 6.19 -21.79
N SER A 116 -7.67 5.85 -20.88
CA SER A 116 -6.59 4.92 -21.18
C SER A 116 -6.83 3.60 -20.45
N ASN A 117 -6.61 2.51 -21.16
CA ASN A 117 -6.64 1.14 -20.62
C ASN A 117 -5.31 0.48 -20.97
N VAL A 118 -4.50 0.23 -19.95
CA VAL A 118 -3.16 -0.30 -20.11
C VAL A 118 -3.04 -1.62 -19.35
N ARG A 119 -2.59 -2.65 -20.04
CA ARG A 119 -2.16 -3.88 -19.38
C ARG A 119 -0.81 -3.61 -18.72
N VAL A 120 -0.75 -3.85 -17.41
CA VAL A 120 0.46 -3.71 -16.62
C VAL A 120 0.73 -5.01 -15.88
N ASN A 121 1.95 -5.23 -15.49
CA ASN A 121 2.32 -6.26 -14.53
C ASN A 121 3.15 -5.56 -13.45
N LEU A 122 2.47 -4.75 -12.63
CA LEU A 122 3.08 -3.83 -11.71
C LEU A 122 2.99 -4.37 -10.29
N GLU A 123 4.10 -4.84 -9.75
CA GLU A 123 4.17 -5.31 -8.36
C GLU A 123 4.12 -4.10 -7.41
N LEU A 124 2.92 -3.86 -6.85
CA LEU A 124 2.63 -2.69 -6.00
C LEU A 124 3.14 -2.86 -4.57
N LEU A 125 3.00 -4.06 -4.02
CA LEU A 125 3.30 -4.37 -2.63
C LEU A 125 3.88 -5.78 -2.50
N LYS A 126 4.88 -5.91 -1.62
CA LYS A 126 5.40 -7.19 -1.13
C LYS A 126 5.55 -7.16 0.38
N LEU A 127 5.19 -8.25 1.04
CA LEU A 127 5.34 -8.40 2.47
C LEU A 127 6.73 -8.95 2.81
N PRO A 128 7.60 -8.18 3.47
CA PRO A 128 8.91 -8.68 3.92
C PRO A 128 8.77 -9.63 5.11
N ALA A 129 9.76 -10.47 5.32
CA ALA A 129 9.87 -11.19 6.58
C ALA A 129 10.16 -10.22 7.74
N LYS A 130 9.79 -10.62 8.96
CA LYS A 130 9.98 -9.77 10.14
C LYS A 130 11.46 -9.45 10.36
N GLY A 131 11.77 -8.16 10.45
CA GLY A 131 13.13 -7.66 10.64
C GLY A 131 13.94 -7.51 9.35
N GLU A 132 13.37 -7.84 8.20
CA GLU A 132 14.02 -7.73 6.90
C GLU A 132 13.55 -6.49 6.13
N VAL A 133 14.40 -6.04 5.20
CA VAL A 133 14.06 -5.07 4.16
C VAL A 133 14.03 -5.79 2.82
N LEU A 134 12.84 -5.95 2.27
CA LEU A 134 12.66 -6.54 0.95
C LEU A 134 12.82 -5.44 -0.12
N LYS A 135 13.59 -5.73 -1.19
CA LYS A 135 13.76 -4.83 -2.34
C LYS A 135 13.32 -5.51 -3.62
N TRP A 136 12.71 -4.76 -4.53
CA TRP A 136 12.37 -5.23 -5.87
C TRP A 136 12.30 -4.07 -6.85
N THR A 137 12.34 -4.40 -8.13
CA THR A 137 12.14 -3.45 -9.22
C THR A 137 10.93 -3.87 -10.03
N THR A 138 10.12 -2.91 -10.45
CA THR A 138 8.99 -3.13 -11.35
C THR A 138 8.97 -2.04 -12.41
N THR A 139 8.37 -2.30 -13.57
CA THR A 139 8.34 -1.36 -14.68
C THR A 139 6.93 -1.03 -15.10
N VAL A 140 6.68 0.24 -15.39
CA VAL A 140 5.45 0.68 -16.05
C VAL A 140 5.66 0.60 -17.55
N ASN A 141 4.91 -0.30 -18.19
CA ASN A 141 4.95 -0.51 -19.64
C ASN A 141 3.66 -0.01 -20.27
N GLU A 142 3.79 0.80 -21.32
CA GLU A 142 2.68 1.20 -22.18
C GLU A 142 2.95 0.74 -23.61
N ASN A 143 2.06 -0.11 -24.13
CA ASN A 143 2.18 -0.64 -25.51
C ASN A 143 3.54 -1.27 -25.83
N GLY A 144 4.12 -1.99 -24.88
CA GLY A 144 5.42 -2.64 -25.04
C GLY A 144 6.63 -1.73 -24.80
N THR A 145 6.41 -0.45 -24.50
CA THR A 145 7.49 0.52 -24.21
C THR A 145 7.56 0.77 -22.71
N ILE A 146 8.74 0.65 -22.12
CA ILE A 146 8.98 1.03 -20.72
C ILE A 146 8.86 2.56 -20.61
N LYS A 147 8.02 3.04 -19.70
CA LYS A 147 7.82 4.46 -19.41
C LYS A 147 8.47 4.88 -18.10
N GLN A 148 8.43 3.98 -17.11
CA GLN A 148 9.02 4.23 -15.80
C GLN A 148 9.62 2.93 -15.24
N ILE A 149 10.64 3.10 -14.44
CA ILE A 149 11.26 2.06 -13.61
C ILE A 149 11.02 2.45 -12.16
N TRP A 150 10.42 1.56 -11.37
CA TRP A 150 10.19 1.76 -9.95
C TRP A 150 11.10 0.86 -9.14
N GLU A 151 11.99 1.47 -8.37
CA GLU A 151 12.77 0.77 -7.36
C GLU A 151 12.03 0.84 -6.03
N MET A 152 11.66 -0.30 -5.53
CA MET A 152 10.81 -0.46 -4.38
C MET A 152 11.58 -1.08 -3.22
N SER A 153 11.25 -0.67 -2.00
CA SER A 153 11.65 -1.39 -0.80
C SER A 153 10.54 -1.37 0.24
N ALA A 154 10.42 -2.45 1.01
CA ALA A 154 9.43 -2.58 2.07
C ALA A 154 10.05 -3.12 3.36
N ARG A 155 9.54 -2.64 4.50
CA ARG A 155 9.87 -3.18 5.83
C ARG A 155 8.66 -3.10 6.75
N LEU A 156 8.54 -4.08 7.63
CA LEU A 156 7.59 -4.03 8.76
C LEU A 156 8.14 -3.14 9.87
N MET A 157 7.29 -2.28 10.42
CA MET A 157 7.67 -1.37 11.49
C MET A 157 6.51 -1.10 12.47
N MET A 158 6.84 -0.49 13.59
CA MET A 158 5.84 0.11 14.48
C MET A 158 5.73 1.60 14.16
N MET A 159 4.51 2.07 13.91
CA MET A 159 4.20 3.47 13.65
C MET A 159 3.38 4.03 14.81
N ALA A 160 3.71 5.24 15.27
CA ALA A 160 2.89 5.94 16.24
C ALA A 160 1.73 6.66 15.54
N VAL A 161 0.52 6.41 16.00
CA VAL A 161 -0.70 7.11 15.54
C VAL A 161 -1.42 7.72 16.74
N PHE A 162 -2.24 8.76 16.47
CA PHE A 162 -3.14 9.32 17.47
C PHE A 162 -4.55 8.76 17.22
N GLU A 163 -5.10 8.11 18.21
CA GLU A 163 -6.46 7.57 18.17
C GLU A 163 -7.17 7.92 19.48
N ASN A 164 -8.35 8.56 19.37
CA ASN A 164 -9.12 9.07 20.51
C ASN A 164 -8.33 10.00 21.47
N GLY A 165 -7.34 10.74 20.92
CA GLY A 165 -6.50 11.65 21.71
C GLY A 165 -5.28 10.99 22.38
N GLU A 166 -5.12 9.68 22.24
CA GLU A 166 -4.00 8.92 22.77
C GLU A 166 -3.01 8.54 21.67
N ARG A 167 -1.71 8.52 22.03
CA ARG A 167 -0.65 8.04 21.14
C ARG A 167 -0.47 6.55 21.32
N ILE A 168 -0.83 5.78 20.28
CA ILE A 168 -0.69 4.33 20.26
C ILE A 168 0.31 3.89 19.21
N ALA A 169 0.92 2.74 19.43
CA ALA A 169 1.81 2.11 18.46
C ALA A 169 1.06 1.03 17.68
N VAL A 170 1.12 1.12 16.35
CA VAL A 170 0.43 0.19 15.45
C VAL A 170 1.41 -0.47 14.49
N HIS A 171 1.11 -1.69 14.08
CA HIS A 171 1.88 -2.37 13.04
C HIS A 171 1.64 -1.70 11.68
N ALA A 172 2.71 -1.41 10.96
CA ALA A 172 2.69 -0.80 9.65
C ALA A 172 3.72 -1.42 8.72
N LEU A 173 3.43 -1.34 7.42
CA LEU A 173 4.35 -1.64 6.35
C LEU A 173 4.79 -0.29 5.74
N GLU A 174 6.08 0.03 5.86
CA GLU A 174 6.69 1.17 5.15
C GLU A 174 7.12 0.69 3.77
N VAL A 175 6.71 1.39 2.73
CA VAL A 175 7.11 1.13 1.35
C VAL A 175 7.71 2.39 0.76
N LYS A 176 8.96 2.31 0.33
CA LYS A 176 9.63 3.38 -0.42
C LYS A 176 9.59 3.04 -1.90
N ARG A 177 9.22 4.03 -2.70
CA ARG A 177 9.21 3.95 -4.15
C ARG A 177 10.03 5.09 -4.73
N ASN A 178 11.11 4.75 -5.40
CA ASN A 178 11.89 5.68 -6.22
C ASN A 178 11.51 5.45 -7.68
N VAL A 179 11.20 6.52 -8.40
CA VAL A 179 10.71 6.47 -9.77
C VAL A 179 11.75 7.07 -10.71
N PHE A 180 12.06 6.34 -11.75
CA PHE A 180 13.05 6.70 -12.76
C PHE A 180 12.43 6.62 -14.16
N ASP A 181 12.98 7.41 -15.09
CA ASP A 181 12.74 7.25 -16.52
C ASP A 181 13.43 5.98 -17.09
N PRO A 182 13.21 5.63 -18.37
CA PRO A 182 13.88 4.48 -18.99
C PRO A 182 15.40 4.57 -19.03
N GLU A 183 15.96 5.77 -19.02
CA GLU A 183 17.40 6.06 -18.97
C GLU A 183 17.97 6.05 -17.55
N HIS A 184 17.12 5.67 -16.55
CA HIS A 184 17.45 5.60 -15.12
C HIS A 184 17.74 6.96 -14.47
N ASN A 185 17.16 8.04 -15.01
CA ASN A 185 17.19 9.35 -14.34
C ASN A 185 16.01 9.46 -13.37
N PRO A 186 16.19 10.03 -12.17
CA PRO A 186 15.07 10.22 -11.23
C PRO A 186 14.02 11.15 -11.82
N ILE A 187 12.74 10.79 -11.70
CA ILE A 187 11.64 11.66 -12.09
C ILE A 187 11.27 12.54 -10.89
N PRO A 188 11.47 13.87 -10.97
CA PRO A 188 11.23 14.76 -9.84
C PRO A 188 9.78 14.72 -9.33
N GLY A 189 9.61 14.61 -8.01
CA GLY A 189 8.30 14.62 -7.35
C GLY A 189 7.48 13.32 -7.44
N GLU A 190 7.98 12.30 -8.13
CA GLU A 190 7.33 10.99 -8.28
C GLU A 190 7.71 9.99 -7.18
N SER A 191 8.88 10.16 -6.56
CA SER A 191 9.34 9.30 -5.48
C SER A 191 8.60 9.56 -4.18
N VAL A 192 8.21 8.50 -3.46
CA VAL A 192 7.40 8.61 -2.25
C VAL A 192 7.75 7.54 -1.22
N THR A 193 7.42 7.82 0.04
CA THR A 193 7.33 6.83 1.11
C THR A 193 5.86 6.65 1.49
N GLU A 194 5.38 5.43 1.44
CA GLU A 194 4.00 5.04 1.75
C GLU A 194 3.96 4.28 3.08
N TYR A 195 2.94 4.55 3.89
CA TYR A 195 2.71 3.86 5.16
C TYR A 195 1.35 3.15 5.10
N TRP A 196 1.41 1.83 5.29
CA TRP A 196 0.25 0.94 5.24
C TRP A 196 0.02 0.37 6.64
N GLN A 197 -1.03 0.84 7.29
CA GLN A 197 -1.39 0.41 8.65
C GLN A 197 -2.16 -0.89 8.60
N LYS A 198 -1.80 -1.84 9.47
CA LYS A 198 -2.54 -3.11 9.61
C LYS A 198 -4.01 -2.83 9.93
N GLY A 199 -4.92 -3.44 9.15
CA GLY A 199 -6.37 -3.30 9.27
C GLY A 199 -6.99 -2.02 8.70
N LYS A 200 -6.18 -1.04 8.25
CA LYS A 200 -6.68 0.23 7.66
C LYS A 200 -6.24 0.49 6.23
N GLY A 201 -5.21 -0.21 5.76
CA GLY A 201 -4.62 0.02 4.44
C GLY A 201 -3.63 1.19 4.43
N LYS A 202 -3.44 1.79 3.26
CA LYS A 202 -2.58 2.98 3.12
C LYS A 202 -3.21 4.13 3.90
N VAL A 203 -2.43 4.75 4.77
CA VAL A 203 -2.88 5.86 5.62
C VAL A 203 -2.13 7.15 5.35
N LYS A 204 -0.86 7.04 4.92
CA LYS A 204 0.02 8.20 4.73
C LYS A 204 0.93 7.98 3.52
N VAL A 205 1.14 9.04 2.75
CA VAL A 205 2.14 9.13 1.67
C VAL A 205 2.96 10.39 1.90
N VAL A 206 4.27 10.26 1.91
CA VAL A 206 5.21 11.38 2.03
C VAL A 206 5.97 11.51 0.72
N LYS A 207 5.99 12.71 0.13
CA LYS A 207 6.77 12.99 -1.08
C LYS A 207 8.26 12.98 -0.72
N SER A 208 9.07 12.30 -1.52
CA SER A 208 10.52 12.38 -1.41
C SER A 208 11.02 13.60 -2.19
N LYS A 209 11.91 14.35 -1.57
CA LYS A 209 12.55 15.50 -2.22
C LYS A 209 13.63 15.05 -3.20
#